data_1a7d2b670018ed919fb51858622c9d8d
#
_entry.id   1a7d2b670018ed919fb51858622c9d8d
#
_cell.length_a   1.000
_cell.length_b   1.000
_cell.length_c   1.000
_cell.angle_alpha   90.00
_cell.angle_beta   90.00
_cell.angle_gamma   90.00
#
_symmetry.space_group_name_H-M   'P 1'
#
loop_
_entity.id
_entity.type
_entity.pdbx_description
1 polymer ?
#
loop_
_entity_poly.entity_id
_entity_poly.type
_entity_poly.pdbx_seq_one_letter_code
_entity_poly.pdbx_strand_id
1 'polypeptide(L)'
;MRITIKNTVNGEVLSKEFIVKVQYDKTKPIVKLEKDQYGRAVFTIWQEKITTVSCHEYDPEKTSSRTIYTGTTTCDYHDAKHYSKKLGKQIAWLNCVNELLSNGVVTDEEADALDMIELDATAFELDMASKKLKKID
;
A
#
# COMPACT_ATOMS: atom_id res chain seq x y z
N MET A 1 -3.36 -10.06 2.87
CA MET A 1 -4.27 -9.42 3.84
C MET A 1 -5.63 -9.21 3.20
N ARG A 2 -6.69 -9.34 3.97
CA ARG A 2 -8.07 -9.14 3.51
C ARG A 2 -8.68 -7.93 4.19
N ILE A 3 -9.36 -7.09 3.43
CA ILE A 3 -10.12 -5.96 3.97
C ILE A 3 -11.59 -6.14 3.57
N THR A 4 -12.47 -6.08 4.55
CA THR A 4 -13.92 -6.13 4.32
C THR A 4 -14.52 -4.79 4.74
N ILE A 5 -15.22 -4.15 3.81
CA ILE A 5 -15.94 -2.90 4.06
C ILE A 5 -17.44 -3.21 4.04
N LYS A 6 -18.11 -2.90 5.14
CA LYS A 6 -19.56 -3.09 5.29
C LYS A 6 -20.25 -1.73 5.27
N ASN A 7 -21.23 -1.59 4.38
CA ASN A 7 -22.09 -0.42 4.25
C ASN A 7 -23.55 -0.84 4.43
N THR A 8 -24.35 0.00 5.09
CA THR A 8 -25.79 -0.19 5.16
C THR A 8 -26.46 0.80 4.22
N VAL A 9 -27.18 0.29 3.22
CA VAL A 9 -27.92 1.09 2.24
C VAL A 9 -29.36 0.60 2.22
N ASN A 10 -30.30 1.49 2.52
CA ASN A 10 -31.73 1.17 2.56
C ASN A 10 -32.06 -0.05 3.45
N GLY A 11 -31.39 -0.17 4.59
CA GLY A 11 -31.59 -1.27 5.51
C GLY A 11 -30.87 -2.56 5.16
N GLU A 12 -30.22 -2.62 4.00
CA GLU A 12 -29.40 -3.79 3.59
C GLU A 12 -27.93 -3.55 3.90
N VAL A 13 -27.26 -4.58 4.39
CA VAL A 13 -25.81 -4.58 4.59
C VAL A 13 -25.15 -5.07 3.32
N LEU A 14 -24.37 -4.20 2.67
CA LEU A 14 -23.56 -4.52 1.51
C LEU A 14 -22.11 -4.62 1.92
N SER A 15 -21.43 -5.65 1.46
CA SER A 15 -20.02 -5.89 1.75
C SER A 15 -19.18 -5.85 0.49
N LYS A 16 -18.03 -5.20 0.60
CA LYS A 16 -16.96 -5.25 -0.41
C LYS A 16 -15.76 -5.90 0.25
N GLU A 17 -15.14 -6.85 -0.44
CA GLU A 17 -13.92 -7.50 0.04
C GLU A 17 -12.77 -7.20 -0.91
N PHE A 18 -11.61 -6.94 -0.32
CA PHE A 18 -10.37 -6.69 -1.06
C PHE A 18 -9.26 -7.60 -0.56
N ILE A 19 -8.42 -8.04 -1.49
CA ILE A 19 -7.18 -8.71 -1.17
C ILE A 19 -6.04 -7.74 -1.40
N VAL A 20 -5.19 -7.57 -0.39
CA VAL A 20 -4.05 -6.66 -0.40
C VAL A 20 -2.77 -7.47 -0.26
N LYS A 21 -1.82 -7.19 -1.13
CA LYS A 21 -0.49 -7.81 -1.11
C LYS A 21 0.58 -6.74 -1.06
N VAL A 22 1.62 -7.00 -0.29
CA VAL A 22 2.79 -6.12 -0.19
C VAL A 22 4.00 -6.85 -0.76
N GLN A 23 4.72 -6.19 -1.65
CA GLN A 23 5.92 -6.71 -2.28
C GLN A 23 7.07 -5.74 -2.07
N TYR A 24 8.23 -6.29 -1.70
CA TYR A 24 9.46 -5.53 -1.50
C TYR A 24 10.47 -5.93 -2.56
N ASP A 25 10.96 -4.96 -3.32
CA ASP A 25 11.95 -5.16 -4.37
C ASP A 25 13.13 -4.22 -4.20
N LYS A 26 14.21 -4.53 -4.89
CA LYS A 26 15.40 -3.68 -4.99
C LYS A 26 15.78 -3.54 -6.45
N THR A 27 16.20 -2.35 -6.84
CA THR A 27 16.77 -2.13 -8.17
C THR A 27 18.15 -2.77 -8.27
N LYS A 28 18.69 -2.82 -9.48
CA LYS A 28 20.08 -3.25 -9.68
C LYS A 28 21.01 -2.29 -8.91
N PRO A 29 22.13 -2.81 -8.36
CA PRO A 29 23.09 -1.95 -7.69
C PRO A 29 23.59 -0.84 -8.61
N ILE A 30 23.66 0.37 -8.05
CA ILE A 30 24.21 1.55 -8.73
C ILE A 30 25.52 1.88 -8.02
N VAL A 31 26.59 2.03 -8.81
CA VAL A 31 27.90 2.42 -8.30
C VAL A 31 28.10 3.90 -8.58
N LYS A 32 28.33 4.69 -7.55
CA LYS A 32 28.61 6.11 -7.67
C LYS A 32 29.99 6.43 -7.16
N LEU A 33 30.75 7.16 -7.97
CA LEU A 33 32.06 7.68 -7.59
C LEU A 33 31.88 9.07 -6.97
N GLU A 34 32.33 9.21 -5.72
CA GLU A 34 32.28 10.48 -5.01
C GLU A 34 33.67 10.80 -4.46
N LYS A 35 33.92 12.06 -4.12
CA LYS A 35 35.11 12.46 -3.39
C LYS A 35 34.74 12.66 -1.91
N ASP A 36 35.59 12.13 -1.02
CA ASP A 36 35.45 12.38 0.40
C ASP A 36 35.95 13.79 0.76
N GLN A 37 35.87 14.14 2.04
CA GLN A 37 36.32 15.44 2.55
C GLN A 37 37.82 15.70 2.33
N TYR A 38 38.62 14.68 2.07
CA TYR A 38 40.04 14.77 1.79
C TYR A 38 40.39 14.74 0.30
N GLY A 39 39.36 14.78 -0.57
CA GLY A 39 39.54 14.73 -2.02
C GLY A 39 39.83 13.34 -2.58
N ARG A 40 39.71 12.28 -1.77
CA ARG A 40 39.93 10.90 -2.21
C ARG A 40 38.69 10.34 -2.88
N ALA A 41 38.91 9.54 -3.94
CA ALA A 41 37.81 8.86 -4.61
C ALA A 41 37.21 7.75 -3.73
N VAL A 42 35.90 7.80 -3.54
CA VAL A 42 35.14 6.80 -2.77
C VAL A 42 34.04 6.25 -3.65
N PHE A 43 33.93 4.92 -3.73
CA PHE A 43 32.84 4.27 -4.43
C PHE A 43 31.71 3.99 -3.46
N THR A 44 30.51 4.45 -3.79
CA THR A 44 29.30 4.13 -3.05
C THR A 44 28.43 3.23 -3.90
N ILE A 45 28.03 2.10 -3.32
CA ILE A 45 27.12 1.15 -3.95
C ILE A 45 25.81 1.18 -3.19
N TRP A 46 24.70 1.41 -3.90
CA TRP A 46 23.39 1.35 -3.27
C TRP A 46 22.35 0.76 -4.22
N GLN A 47 21.26 0.30 -3.62
CA GLN A 47 20.08 -0.16 -4.34
C GLN A 47 18.88 0.64 -3.87
N GLU A 48 18.07 1.13 -4.81
CA GLU A 48 16.78 1.71 -4.46
C GLU A 48 15.87 0.59 -3.95
N LYS A 49 15.18 0.87 -2.85
CA LYS A 49 14.21 -0.06 -2.27
C LYS A 49 12.83 0.36 -2.73
N ILE A 50 12.09 -0.60 -3.29
CA ILE A 50 10.77 -0.36 -3.85
C ILE A 50 9.77 -1.17 -3.05
N THR A 51 8.75 -0.51 -2.53
CA THR A 51 7.60 -1.17 -1.89
C THR A 51 6.39 -0.98 -2.79
N THR A 52 5.77 -2.08 -3.17
CA THR A 52 4.54 -2.07 -3.97
C THR A 52 3.42 -2.70 -3.16
N VAL A 53 2.32 -1.98 -3.03
CA VAL A 53 1.08 -2.50 -2.45
C VAL A 53 0.10 -2.68 -3.60
N SER A 54 -0.43 -3.88 -3.74
CA SER A 54 -1.45 -4.19 -4.74
C SER A 54 -2.76 -4.57 -4.05
N CYS A 55 -3.86 -4.18 -4.66
CA CYS A 55 -5.20 -4.41 -4.15
C CYS A 55 -6.12 -4.79 -5.29
N HIS A 56 -6.95 -5.81 -5.09
CA HIS A 56 -8.02 -6.16 -6.00
C HIS A 56 -9.27 -6.54 -5.22
N GLU A 57 -10.43 -6.33 -5.83
CA GLU A 57 -11.68 -6.81 -5.26
C GLU A 57 -11.70 -8.33 -5.31
N TYR A 58 -12.13 -8.94 -4.21
CA TYR A 58 -12.36 -10.36 -4.14
C TYR A 58 -13.80 -10.66 -4.50
N ASP A 59 -14.00 -11.39 -5.60
CA ASP A 59 -15.31 -11.88 -6.01
C ASP A 59 -15.16 -13.37 -6.34
N PRO A 60 -15.75 -14.27 -5.55
CA PRO A 60 -15.62 -15.70 -5.79
C PRO A 60 -16.24 -16.17 -7.10
N GLU A 61 -17.17 -15.38 -7.66
CA GLU A 61 -17.82 -15.71 -8.94
C GLU A 61 -17.01 -15.28 -10.16
N LYS A 62 -16.10 -14.32 -10.01
CA LYS A 62 -15.21 -13.87 -11.08
C LYS A 62 -13.93 -14.68 -11.07
N THR A 63 -13.82 -15.63 -12.00
CA THR A 63 -12.64 -16.48 -12.14
C THR A 63 -11.65 -15.96 -13.18
N SER A 64 -12.05 -14.99 -14.02
CA SER A 64 -11.22 -14.43 -15.09
C SER A 64 -11.11 -12.91 -14.97
N SER A 65 -9.95 -12.36 -15.29
CA SER A 65 -9.58 -10.94 -15.35
C SER A 65 -10.03 -10.10 -14.14
N ARG A 66 -9.10 -9.91 -13.23
CA ARG A 66 -9.25 -8.97 -12.10
C ARG A 66 -8.46 -7.71 -12.40
N THR A 67 -9.07 -6.55 -12.14
CA THR A 67 -8.31 -5.30 -12.15
C THR A 67 -7.53 -5.19 -10.86
N ILE A 68 -6.23 -4.99 -10.99
CA ILE A 68 -5.33 -4.84 -9.85
C ILE A 68 -4.93 -3.36 -9.77
N TYR A 69 -5.14 -2.77 -8.60
CA TYR A 69 -4.74 -1.40 -8.30
C TYR A 69 -3.46 -1.42 -7.49
N THR A 70 -2.54 -0.54 -7.79
CA THR A 70 -1.23 -0.54 -7.14
C THR A 70 -0.84 0.84 -6.64
N GLY A 71 -0.07 0.84 -5.57
CA GLY A 71 0.65 2.01 -5.09
C GLY A 71 2.09 1.63 -4.85
N THR A 72 3.01 2.52 -5.15
CA THR A 72 4.43 2.26 -5.06
C THR A 72 5.15 3.37 -4.31
N THR A 73 6.12 2.99 -3.50
CA THR A 73 7.04 3.92 -2.84
C THR A 73 8.46 3.49 -3.16
N THR A 74 9.28 4.44 -3.56
CA THR A 74 10.69 4.20 -3.83
C THR A 74 11.53 4.98 -2.83
N CYS A 75 12.46 4.30 -2.17
CA CYS A 75 13.46 4.95 -1.31
C CYS A 75 14.77 5.04 -2.09
N ASP A 76 15.18 6.26 -2.42
CA ASP A 76 16.43 6.51 -3.11
C ASP A 76 17.62 6.65 -2.14
N TYR A 77 18.79 6.90 -2.70
CA TYR A 77 20.01 7.04 -1.92
C TYR A 77 19.95 8.18 -0.88
N HIS A 78 19.31 9.28 -1.22
CA HIS A 78 19.23 10.45 -0.34
C HIS A 78 18.37 10.18 0.89
N ASP A 79 17.36 9.33 0.73
CA ASP A 79 16.42 8.97 1.79
C ASP A 79 16.82 7.70 2.56
N ALA A 80 17.93 7.06 2.18
CA ALA A 80 18.32 5.76 2.73
C ALA A 80 18.51 5.77 4.26
N LYS A 81 18.95 6.89 4.83
CA LYS A 81 19.14 7.05 6.29
C LYS A 81 17.82 7.09 7.05
N HIS A 82 16.76 7.52 6.38
CA HIS A 82 15.42 7.67 6.97
C HIS A 82 14.47 6.58 6.50
N TYR A 83 14.97 5.60 5.74
CA TYR A 83 14.14 4.53 5.22
C TYR A 83 13.62 3.63 6.33
N SER A 84 12.33 3.36 6.26
CA SER A 84 11.64 2.38 7.08
C SER A 84 10.70 1.59 6.20
N LYS A 85 10.73 0.25 6.33
CA LYS A 85 9.77 -0.62 5.62
C LYS A 85 8.34 -0.27 5.98
N LYS A 86 8.09 0.08 7.24
CA LYS A 86 6.78 0.49 7.72
C LYS A 86 6.31 1.76 7.03
N LEU A 87 7.16 2.77 6.93
CA LEU A 87 6.83 4.03 6.26
C LEU A 87 6.62 3.83 4.76
N GLY A 88 7.52 3.09 4.10
CA GLY A 88 7.39 2.77 2.69
C GLY A 88 6.09 2.04 2.36
N LYS A 89 5.74 1.06 3.18
CA LYS A 89 4.49 0.31 3.06
C LYS A 89 3.27 1.23 3.24
N GLN A 90 3.31 2.12 4.22
CA GLN A 90 2.20 3.04 4.48
C GLN A 90 1.99 4.01 3.33
N ILE A 91 3.05 4.60 2.80
CA ILE A 91 2.97 5.52 1.66
C ILE A 91 2.47 4.77 0.40
N ALA A 92 2.99 3.58 0.14
CA ALA A 92 2.52 2.75 -0.98
C ALA A 92 1.03 2.41 -0.84
N TRP A 93 0.58 2.11 0.38
CA TRP A 93 -0.84 1.88 0.65
C TRP A 93 -1.69 3.11 0.36
N LEU A 94 -1.28 4.29 0.82
CA LEU A 94 -1.99 5.55 0.53
C LEU A 94 -2.10 5.79 -0.98
N ASN A 95 -1.03 5.53 -1.73
CA ASN A 95 -1.03 5.65 -3.18
C ASN A 95 -1.99 4.64 -3.83
N CYS A 96 -2.05 3.42 -3.30
CA CYS A 96 -3.00 2.40 -3.76
C CYS A 96 -4.46 2.81 -3.50
N VAL A 97 -4.75 3.36 -2.32
CA VAL A 97 -6.08 3.87 -1.98
C VAL A 97 -6.48 5.00 -2.92
N ASN A 98 -5.55 5.89 -3.27
CA ASN A 98 -5.81 6.95 -4.23
C ASN A 98 -6.19 6.40 -5.61
N GLU A 99 -5.57 5.30 -6.03
CA GLU A 99 -5.95 4.61 -7.27
C GLU A 99 -7.36 4.02 -7.19
N LEU A 100 -7.70 3.40 -6.07
CA LEU A 100 -9.06 2.88 -5.84
C LEU A 100 -10.09 4.02 -5.91
N LEU A 101 -9.80 5.14 -5.28
CA LEU A 101 -10.68 6.31 -5.28
C LEU A 101 -10.83 6.92 -6.67
N SER A 102 -9.73 7.10 -7.39
CA SER A 102 -9.71 7.67 -8.74
C SER A 102 -10.49 6.83 -9.74
N ASN A 103 -10.56 5.53 -9.54
CA ASN A 103 -11.30 4.60 -10.40
C ASN A 103 -12.73 4.33 -9.93
N GLY A 104 -13.19 5.03 -8.90
CA GLY A 104 -14.55 4.89 -8.39
C GLY A 104 -14.83 3.56 -7.66
N VAL A 105 -13.79 2.82 -7.28
CA VAL A 105 -13.93 1.53 -6.59
C VAL A 105 -14.37 1.75 -5.15
N VAL A 106 -13.90 2.83 -4.54
CA VAL A 106 -14.27 3.23 -3.18
C VAL A 106 -14.76 4.67 -3.19
N THR A 107 -15.60 5.02 -2.20
CA THR A 107 -16.06 6.38 -1.98
C THR A 107 -15.02 7.19 -1.22
N ASP A 108 -15.17 8.52 -1.18
CA ASP A 108 -14.31 9.41 -0.40
C ASP A 108 -14.28 9.01 1.08
N GLU A 109 -15.42 8.68 1.65
CA GLU A 109 -15.53 8.27 3.06
C GLU A 109 -14.83 6.94 3.29
N GLU A 110 -15.00 5.98 2.38
CA GLU A 110 -14.32 4.69 2.45
C GLU A 110 -12.80 4.86 2.32
N ALA A 111 -12.35 5.73 1.41
CA ALA A 111 -10.93 6.02 1.23
C ALA A 111 -10.31 6.64 2.48
N ASP A 112 -10.98 7.60 3.11
CA ASP A 112 -10.52 8.21 4.36
C ASP A 112 -10.34 7.17 5.46
N ALA A 113 -11.28 6.23 5.56
CA ALA A 113 -11.19 5.15 6.53
C ALA A 113 -10.06 4.16 6.19
N LEU A 114 -9.88 3.82 4.92
CA LEU A 114 -8.80 2.95 4.46
C LEU A 114 -7.41 3.55 4.71
N ASP A 115 -7.28 4.87 4.61
CA ASP A 115 -6.01 5.57 4.86
C ASP A 115 -5.54 5.39 6.31
N MET A 116 -6.44 5.11 7.24
CA MET A 116 -6.14 4.88 8.66
C MET A 116 -5.62 3.48 8.95
N ILE A 117 -5.70 2.56 7.99
CA ILE A 117 -5.31 1.16 8.19
C ILE A 117 -3.79 1.02 8.14
N GLU A 118 -3.22 0.37 9.14
CA GLU A 118 -1.84 -0.12 9.11
C GLU A 118 -1.84 -1.56 8.57
N LEU A 119 -1.01 -1.83 7.55
CA LEU A 119 -0.98 -3.14 6.89
C LEU A 119 -0.15 -4.15 7.69
N ASP A 120 -0.54 -4.43 8.92
CA ASP A 120 0.19 -5.27 9.86
C ASP A 120 -0.62 -6.46 10.41
N ALA A 121 -1.82 -6.66 9.88
CA ALA A 121 -2.74 -7.71 10.33
C ALA A 121 -3.09 -8.68 9.21
N THR A 122 -3.71 -9.80 9.56
CA THR A 122 -4.24 -10.77 8.60
C THR A 122 -5.45 -10.22 7.86
N ALA A 123 -6.31 -9.50 8.58
CA ALA A 123 -7.52 -8.94 8.02
C ALA A 123 -7.99 -7.71 8.81
N PHE A 124 -8.78 -6.89 8.14
CA PHE A 124 -9.52 -5.78 8.75
C PHE A 124 -10.98 -5.83 8.33
N GLU A 125 -11.85 -5.51 9.26
CA GLU A 125 -13.26 -5.26 8.98
C GLU A 125 -13.57 -3.79 9.30
N LEU A 126 -14.14 -3.09 8.34
CA LEU A 126 -14.54 -1.70 8.47
C LEU A 126 -16.06 -1.61 8.34
N ASP A 127 -16.73 -1.17 9.40
CA ASP A 127 -18.16 -0.88 9.40
C ASP A 127 -18.36 0.62 9.21
N MET A 128 -18.84 1.01 8.04
CA MET A 128 -19.01 2.42 7.69
C MET A 128 -20.16 3.07 8.45
N ALA A 129 -21.19 2.32 8.84
CA ALA A 129 -22.32 2.86 9.60
C ALA A 129 -21.89 3.30 11.01
N SER A 130 -21.08 2.50 11.68
CA SER A 130 -20.56 2.81 13.02
C SER A 130 -19.20 3.49 13.02
N LYS A 131 -18.55 3.55 11.85
CA LYS A 131 -17.17 4.02 11.66
C LYS A 131 -16.16 3.27 12.53
N LYS A 132 -16.42 1.99 12.77
CA LYS A 132 -15.53 1.13 13.54
C LYS A 132 -14.66 0.27 12.64
N LEU A 133 -13.38 0.26 12.98
CA LEU A 133 -12.38 -0.58 12.35
C LEU A 133 -12.00 -1.69 13.31
N LYS A 134 -12.15 -2.94 12.86
CA LYS A 134 -11.76 -4.12 13.63
C LYS A 134 -10.57 -4.80 12.96
N LYS A 135 -9.49 -4.94 13.73
CA LYS A 135 -8.28 -5.65 13.31
C LYS A 135 -8.41 -7.14 13.68
N ILE A 136 -8.09 -8.01 12.73
CA ILE A 136 -8.12 -9.46 12.90
C ILE A 136 -6.71 -9.99 12.67
N ASP A 137 -6.14 -10.59 13.68
CA ASP A 137 -4.82 -11.23 13.62
C ASP A 137 -4.93 -12.74 13.47
#